data_b8ee73d87d9748d2a49af0d335974d4f
#
_entry.id   b8ee73d87d9748d2a49af0d335974d4f
#
_cell.length_a   1.000
_cell.length_b   1.000
_cell.length_c   1.000
_cell.angle_alpha   90.00
_cell.angle_beta   90.00
_cell.angle_gamma   90.00
#
_symmetry.space_group_name_H-M   'P 1'
#
loop_
_entity.id
_entity.type
_entity.pdbx_description
1 polymer ?
#
loop_
_entity_poly.entity_id
_entity_poly.type
_entity_poly.pdbx_seq_one_letter_code
_entity_poly.pdbx_strand_id
1 'polypeptide(L)'
;FSVNKHQNYGKLSGREIEDQIDNAAGRLKINKENSKKNSLDFALWKKAKSNEVSYSSPWGEGRPGWHIECSAMVKQELGESIDIHLGGSDLIFPHHENEIAQSEACSGKELAKFWLHNGMVNVEGEKMSKSLGNFTTIRSLLDEGISPMTLRFFVLQTNYRKPLDFTEEALKSAAKGWERLNSCLSFGYIFKIKDQVINEIKLDKPIK
;
A
#
# COMPACT_ATOMS: atom_id res chain seq x y z
N PHE A 1 -2.51 -19.33 11.00
CA PHE A 1 -3.36 -19.66 9.85
C PHE A 1 -2.68 -20.76 9.04
N SER A 2 -3.45 -21.77 8.66
CA SER A 2 -2.96 -22.87 7.83
C SER A 2 -3.29 -22.59 6.36
N VAL A 3 -2.27 -22.22 5.59
CA VAL A 3 -2.43 -21.79 4.20
C VAL A 3 -3.00 -22.88 3.31
N ASN A 4 -2.59 -24.14 3.51
CA ASN A 4 -3.08 -25.28 2.73
C ASN A 4 -4.58 -25.57 2.87
N LYS A 5 -5.26 -24.93 3.85
CA LYS A 5 -6.72 -25.07 4.04
C LYS A 5 -7.51 -24.02 3.25
N HIS A 6 -6.85 -23.03 2.66
CA HIS A 6 -7.46 -22.00 1.86
C HIS A 6 -7.22 -22.27 0.38
N GLN A 7 -8.27 -22.72 -0.33
CA GLN A 7 -8.15 -23.24 -1.71
C GLN A 7 -7.66 -22.20 -2.73
N ASN A 8 -7.89 -20.91 -2.47
CA ASN A 8 -7.56 -19.84 -3.41
C ASN A 8 -6.34 -19.01 -2.97
N TYR A 9 -5.48 -19.55 -2.11
CA TYR A 9 -4.26 -18.83 -1.70
C TYR A 9 -3.32 -18.64 -2.90
N GLY A 10 -2.85 -17.43 -3.12
CA GLY A 10 -2.04 -17.06 -4.27
C GLY A 10 -2.82 -16.37 -5.40
N LYS A 11 -4.16 -16.24 -5.28
CA LYS A 11 -5.00 -15.66 -6.35
C LYS A 11 -4.64 -14.21 -6.70
N LEU A 12 -4.24 -13.40 -5.71
CA LEU A 12 -3.86 -12.01 -5.92
C LEU A 12 -2.46 -11.88 -6.51
N SER A 13 -1.53 -12.64 -5.98
CA SER A 13 -0.12 -12.61 -6.40
C SER A 13 0.13 -13.36 -7.71
N GLY A 14 -0.80 -14.19 -8.16
CA GLY A 14 -0.65 -15.07 -9.31
C GLY A 14 0.42 -16.15 -9.09
N ARG A 15 0.72 -16.49 -7.82
CA ARG A 15 1.75 -17.47 -7.46
C ARG A 15 1.12 -18.77 -7.03
N GLU A 16 1.61 -19.88 -7.55
CA GLU A 16 1.25 -21.19 -7.04
C GLU A 16 1.95 -21.48 -5.71
N ILE A 17 1.29 -22.26 -4.84
CA ILE A 17 1.80 -22.55 -3.49
C ILE A 17 3.17 -23.26 -3.58
N GLU A 18 3.37 -24.09 -4.58
CA GLU A 18 4.60 -24.85 -4.80
C GLU A 18 5.79 -23.94 -5.14
N ASP A 19 5.61 -22.98 -6.03
CA ASP A 19 6.63 -21.98 -6.38
C ASP A 19 7.01 -21.08 -5.18
N GLN A 20 6.08 -20.91 -4.26
CA GLN A 20 6.29 -20.07 -3.08
C GLN A 20 7.09 -20.79 -1.99
N ILE A 21 6.98 -22.11 -1.89
CA ILE A 21 7.76 -22.91 -0.94
C ILE A 21 9.24 -22.83 -1.30
N ASP A 22 9.59 -22.95 -2.56
CA ASP A 22 10.98 -22.88 -3.04
C ASP A 22 11.59 -21.49 -2.85
N ASN A 23 10.82 -20.43 -3.11
CA ASN A 23 11.24 -19.04 -2.92
C ASN A 23 11.28 -18.62 -1.43
N ALA A 24 10.42 -19.19 -0.60
CA ALA A 24 10.41 -18.93 0.84
C ALA A 24 11.59 -19.59 1.55
N ALA A 25 12.06 -20.76 1.10
CA ALA A 25 13.23 -21.44 1.64
C ALA A 25 14.51 -20.59 1.55
N GLY A 26 14.61 -19.71 0.54
CA GLY A 26 15.75 -18.80 0.39
C GLY A 26 15.67 -17.49 1.21
N ARG A 27 14.50 -17.08 1.67
CA ARG A 27 14.29 -15.80 2.37
C ARG A 27 13.88 -15.93 3.84
N LEU A 28 13.30 -17.04 4.22
CA LEU A 28 12.96 -17.33 5.60
C LEU A 28 14.19 -17.91 6.30
N LYS A 29 14.85 -17.08 7.13
CA LYS A 29 15.71 -17.62 8.17
C LYS A 29 14.84 -18.59 8.98
N ILE A 30 15.10 -19.88 8.83
CA ILE A 30 14.45 -20.94 9.58
C ILE A 30 14.84 -20.73 11.04
N ASN A 31 14.04 -19.94 11.75
CA ASN A 31 14.11 -19.92 13.21
C ASN A 31 13.59 -21.27 13.68
N LYS A 32 14.47 -22.12 14.19
CA LYS A 32 14.19 -23.46 14.71
C LYS A 32 13.11 -23.50 15.83
N GLU A 33 12.67 -22.36 16.30
CA GLU A 33 11.67 -22.23 17.39
C GLU A 33 10.21 -22.21 16.93
N ASN A 34 9.93 -22.08 15.64
CA ASN A 34 8.55 -22.05 15.14
C ASN A 34 8.18 -23.41 14.53
N SER A 35 7.36 -24.15 15.24
CA SER A 35 6.72 -25.41 14.80
C SER A 35 5.64 -25.15 13.72
N LYS A 36 5.99 -24.46 12.63
CA LYS A 36 5.09 -24.30 11.49
C LYS A 36 4.93 -25.64 10.80
N LYS A 37 3.70 -26.04 10.51
CA LYS A 37 3.39 -27.24 9.72
C LYS A 37 3.74 -27.06 8.24
N ASN A 38 3.61 -25.83 7.75
CA ASN A 38 3.97 -25.41 6.40
C ASN A 38 4.78 -24.11 6.49
N SER A 39 5.77 -23.93 5.61
CA SER A 39 6.61 -22.72 5.56
C SER A 39 5.81 -21.43 5.29
N LEU A 40 4.72 -21.54 4.57
CA LEU A 40 3.82 -20.44 4.23
C LEU A 40 2.81 -20.10 5.34
N ASP A 41 2.63 -20.98 6.35
CA ASP A 41 1.73 -20.68 7.46
C ASP A 41 2.16 -19.40 8.17
N PHE A 42 1.20 -18.60 8.60
CA PHE A 42 1.47 -17.33 9.24
C PHE A 42 0.72 -17.17 10.57
N ALA A 43 1.31 -16.37 11.46
CA ALA A 43 0.78 -16.19 12.80
C ALA A 43 -0.37 -15.17 12.79
N LEU A 44 -1.51 -15.55 13.38
CA LEU A 44 -2.61 -14.63 13.70
C LEU A 44 -2.39 -13.98 15.06
N TRP A 45 -1.85 -14.75 16.02
CA TRP A 45 -1.52 -14.29 17.36
C TRP A 45 -0.11 -14.75 17.72
N LYS A 46 0.69 -13.84 18.30
CA LYS A 46 2.08 -14.10 18.69
C LYS A 46 2.21 -13.96 20.19
N LYS A 47 2.84 -14.91 20.87
CA LYS A 47 3.20 -14.80 22.28
C LYS A 47 4.09 -13.56 22.48
N ALA A 48 3.76 -12.75 23.47
CA ALA A 48 4.57 -11.57 23.81
C ALA A 48 5.91 -11.98 24.42
N LYS A 49 6.94 -11.22 24.12
CA LYS A 49 8.23 -11.29 24.79
C LYS A 49 8.22 -10.38 26.02
N SER A 50 9.18 -10.60 26.94
CA SER A 50 9.30 -9.87 28.20
C SER A 50 9.52 -8.40 27.91
N ASN A 51 9.18 -7.54 27.40
CA ASN A 51 9.33 -6.10 27.12
C ASN A 51 8.53 -5.64 25.89
N GLU A 52 7.63 -6.49 25.38
CA GLU A 52 6.69 -6.11 24.33
C GLU A 52 5.34 -5.75 24.96
N VAL A 53 4.62 -4.83 24.32
CA VAL A 53 3.20 -4.60 24.65
C VAL A 53 2.44 -5.90 24.41
N SER A 54 1.65 -6.31 25.39
CA SER A 54 0.86 -7.55 25.32
C SER A 54 -0.59 -7.29 25.68
N TYR A 55 -1.42 -8.18 25.20
CA TYR A 55 -2.85 -8.21 25.44
C TYR A 55 -3.23 -9.59 25.92
N SER A 56 -4.20 -9.67 26.85
CA SER A 56 -4.74 -10.94 27.32
C SER A 56 -5.60 -11.58 26.23
N SER A 57 -5.46 -12.89 26.08
CA SER A 57 -6.24 -13.68 25.12
C SER A 57 -6.47 -15.11 25.64
N PRO A 58 -7.40 -15.87 25.01
CA PRO A 58 -7.59 -17.29 25.35
C PRO A 58 -6.33 -18.14 25.14
N TRP A 59 -5.35 -17.64 24.39
CA TRP A 59 -4.06 -18.31 24.11
C TRP A 59 -2.92 -17.79 24.98
N GLY A 60 -3.23 -16.94 25.97
CA GLY A 60 -2.26 -16.28 26.85
C GLY A 60 -1.89 -14.87 26.39
N GLU A 61 -0.96 -14.27 27.13
CA GLU A 61 -0.46 -12.93 26.83
C GLU A 61 0.27 -12.89 25.49
N GLY A 62 -0.14 -11.96 24.63
CA GLY A 62 0.39 -11.89 23.28
C GLY A 62 -0.01 -10.63 22.53
N ARG A 63 0.25 -10.63 21.26
CA ARG A 63 -0.12 -9.56 20.34
C ARG A 63 -0.55 -10.12 18.99
N PRO A 64 -1.36 -9.38 18.22
CA PRO A 64 -1.78 -9.81 16.89
C PRO A 64 -0.56 -9.96 15.96
N GLY A 65 -0.70 -10.82 14.96
CA GLY A 65 0.17 -10.84 13.81
C GLY A 65 -0.11 -9.63 12.90
N TRP A 66 0.87 -9.22 12.13
CA TRP A 66 0.77 -8.03 11.27
C TRP A 66 -0.44 -8.02 10.33
N HIS A 67 -0.76 -9.17 9.73
CA HIS A 67 -1.84 -9.25 8.74
C HIS A 67 -3.24 -9.18 9.35
N ILE A 68 -3.42 -9.75 10.55
CA ILE A 68 -4.74 -9.77 11.21
C ILE A 68 -5.14 -8.40 11.74
N GLU A 69 -4.19 -7.51 12.04
CA GLU A 69 -4.47 -6.14 12.45
C GLU A 69 -5.26 -5.42 11.36
N CYS A 70 -4.78 -5.46 10.12
CA CYS A 70 -5.47 -4.82 8.98
C CYS A 70 -6.83 -5.45 8.72
N SER A 71 -6.92 -6.78 8.69
CA SER A 71 -8.21 -7.46 8.47
C SER A 71 -9.24 -7.15 9.55
N ALA A 72 -8.82 -7.06 10.81
CA ALA A 72 -9.71 -6.73 11.91
C ALA A 72 -10.20 -5.28 11.83
N MET A 73 -9.31 -4.33 11.52
CA MET A 73 -9.65 -2.92 11.34
C MET A 73 -10.59 -2.72 10.15
N VAL A 74 -10.30 -3.35 9.00
CA VAL A 74 -11.19 -3.29 7.82
C VAL A 74 -12.57 -3.81 8.18
N LYS A 75 -12.66 -4.97 8.84
CA LYS A 75 -13.96 -5.55 9.23
C LYS A 75 -14.73 -4.64 10.18
N GLN A 76 -14.06 -4.02 11.12
CA GLN A 76 -14.67 -3.15 12.13
C GLN A 76 -15.19 -1.84 11.51
N GLU A 77 -14.37 -1.18 10.69
CA GLU A 77 -14.67 0.17 10.20
C GLU A 77 -15.43 0.18 8.86
N LEU A 78 -15.19 -0.81 8.00
CA LEU A 78 -15.69 -0.84 6.63
C LEU A 78 -16.58 -2.05 6.31
N GLY A 79 -16.59 -3.05 7.17
CA GLY A 79 -17.38 -4.27 7.00
C GLY A 79 -16.58 -5.44 6.44
N GLU A 80 -17.30 -6.50 6.05
CA GLU A 80 -16.69 -7.77 5.64
C GLU A 80 -16.20 -7.78 4.18
N SER A 81 -16.68 -6.84 3.37
CA SER A 81 -16.29 -6.67 1.97
C SER A 81 -16.21 -5.19 1.64
N ILE A 82 -15.15 -4.78 0.95
CA ILE A 82 -14.90 -3.38 0.58
C ILE A 82 -14.79 -3.25 -0.93
N ASP A 83 -14.94 -2.04 -1.44
CA ASP A 83 -14.84 -1.82 -2.88
C ASP A 83 -13.38 -1.81 -3.35
N ILE A 84 -12.50 -1.09 -2.66
CA ILE A 84 -11.12 -0.88 -3.08
C ILE A 84 -10.16 -1.09 -1.92
N HIS A 85 -9.11 -1.90 -2.15
CA HIS A 85 -7.96 -2.05 -1.26
C HIS A 85 -6.68 -1.64 -1.97
N LEU A 86 -5.87 -0.83 -1.31
CA LEU A 86 -4.69 -0.22 -1.92
C LEU A 86 -3.42 -0.53 -1.12
N GLY A 87 -2.28 -0.56 -1.80
CA GLY A 87 -0.99 -0.67 -1.13
C GLY A 87 0.19 -0.57 -2.08
N GLY A 88 1.39 -0.69 -1.54
CA GLY A 88 2.59 -0.83 -2.35
C GLY A 88 2.67 -2.21 -3.02
N SER A 89 3.39 -2.30 -4.12
CA SER A 89 3.59 -3.57 -4.83
C SER A 89 4.30 -4.64 -3.99
N ASP A 90 5.06 -4.23 -2.98
CA ASP A 90 5.71 -5.12 -2.02
C ASP A 90 4.73 -5.75 -1.01
N LEU A 91 3.52 -5.20 -0.87
CA LEU A 91 2.48 -5.74 -0.01
C LEU A 91 1.63 -6.82 -0.69
N ILE A 92 1.67 -6.96 -2.02
CA ILE A 92 0.90 -7.99 -2.73
C ILE A 92 1.11 -9.34 -2.06
N PHE A 93 2.39 -9.67 -1.81
CA PHE A 93 2.78 -10.89 -1.13
C PHE A 93 3.89 -10.63 -0.10
N PRO A 94 3.73 -11.12 1.13
CA PRO A 94 2.64 -11.98 1.61
C PRO A 94 1.46 -11.24 2.22
N HIS A 95 1.52 -9.90 2.42
CA HIS A 95 0.61 -9.17 3.31
C HIS A 95 -0.85 -9.22 2.82
N HIS A 96 -1.14 -8.70 1.64
CA HIS A 96 -2.50 -8.66 1.09
C HIS A 96 -3.04 -10.07 0.79
N GLU A 97 -2.20 -10.98 0.33
CA GLU A 97 -2.59 -12.38 0.14
C GLU A 97 -3.04 -13.01 1.46
N ASN A 98 -2.34 -12.72 2.55
CA ASN A 98 -2.70 -13.19 3.89
C ASN A 98 -3.96 -12.51 4.44
N GLU A 99 -4.17 -11.23 4.12
CA GLU A 99 -5.42 -10.55 4.48
C GLU A 99 -6.62 -11.17 3.76
N ILE A 100 -6.50 -11.48 2.48
CA ILE A 100 -7.52 -12.21 1.73
C ILE A 100 -7.82 -13.54 2.41
N ALA A 101 -6.80 -14.36 2.62
CA ALA A 101 -6.96 -15.70 3.14
C ALA A 101 -7.67 -15.72 4.50
N GLN A 102 -7.27 -14.85 5.44
CA GLN A 102 -7.86 -14.82 6.78
C GLN A 102 -9.25 -14.19 6.82
N SER A 103 -9.48 -13.12 6.03
CA SER A 103 -10.76 -12.42 5.99
C SER A 103 -11.84 -13.25 5.30
N GLU A 104 -11.51 -13.83 4.13
CA GLU A 104 -12.44 -14.66 3.38
C GLU A 104 -12.73 -16.00 4.06
N ALA A 105 -11.75 -16.59 4.75
CA ALA A 105 -11.98 -17.77 5.58
C ALA A 105 -12.92 -17.50 6.77
N CYS A 106 -12.91 -16.27 7.30
CA CYS A 106 -13.75 -15.86 8.42
C CYS A 106 -15.18 -15.48 7.96
N SER A 107 -15.29 -14.72 6.87
CA SER A 107 -16.56 -14.12 6.44
C SER A 107 -17.32 -14.96 5.41
N GLY A 108 -16.61 -15.79 4.63
CA GLY A 108 -17.14 -16.46 3.45
C GLY A 108 -17.41 -15.51 2.27
N LYS A 109 -16.93 -14.26 2.35
CA LYS A 109 -17.12 -13.22 1.33
C LYS A 109 -15.79 -12.75 0.79
N GLU A 110 -15.77 -12.26 -0.45
CA GLU A 110 -14.61 -11.61 -1.04
C GLU A 110 -14.25 -10.33 -0.25
N LEU A 111 -12.97 -10.19 0.12
CA LEU A 111 -12.52 -9.06 0.93
C LEU A 111 -12.61 -7.74 0.17
N ALA A 112 -12.13 -7.68 -1.06
CA ALA A 112 -12.15 -6.46 -1.86
C ALA A 112 -12.41 -6.74 -3.34
N LYS A 113 -13.26 -5.91 -3.96
CA LYS A 113 -13.59 -6.01 -5.39
C LYS A 113 -12.42 -5.60 -6.28
N PHE A 114 -11.69 -4.55 -5.88
CA PHE A 114 -10.57 -4.01 -6.64
C PHE A 114 -9.32 -3.88 -5.77
N TRP A 115 -8.21 -4.37 -6.31
CA TRP A 115 -6.88 -4.28 -5.70
C TRP A 115 -6.00 -3.37 -6.55
N LEU A 116 -5.45 -2.33 -5.95
CA LEU A 116 -4.55 -1.41 -6.62
C LEU A 116 -3.20 -1.39 -5.90
N HIS A 117 -2.13 -1.62 -6.67
CA HIS A 117 -0.78 -1.63 -6.14
C HIS A 117 0.07 -0.61 -6.87
N ASN A 118 0.65 0.32 -6.13
CA ASN A 118 1.57 1.31 -6.68
C ASN A 118 3.02 0.82 -6.63
N GLY A 119 3.79 1.30 -7.59
CA GLY A 119 5.23 1.09 -7.63
C GLY A 119 5.94 1.72 -6.43
N MET A 120 7.17 1.30 -6.20
CA MET A 120 8.01 1.82 -5.12
C MET A 120 8.53 3.21 -5.45
N VAL A 121 8.86 3.99 -4.41
CA VAL A 121 9.59 5.24 -4.57
C VAL A 121 11.08 4.93 -4.49
N ASN A 122 11.80 5.31 -5.52
CA ASN A 122 13.25 5.23 -5.59
C ASN A 122 13.85 6.64 -5.39
N VAL A 123 15.10 6.69 -5.04
CA VAL A 123 15.93 7.90 -5.01
C VAL A 123 17.16 7.61 -5.84
N GLU A 124 17.33 8.32 -6.93
CA GLU A 124 18.46 8.12 -7.86
C GLU A 124 18.60 6.66 -8.33
N GLY A 125 17.46 6.03 -8.64
CA GLY A 125 17.40 4.63 -9.10
C GLY A 125 17.43 3.57 -7.99
N GLU A 126 17.75 3.93 -6.74
CA GLU A 126 17.78 3.02 -5.61
C GLU A 126 16.51 3.11 -4.74
N LYS A 127 16.07 2.00 -4.14
CA LYS A 127 14.91 1.99 -3.26
C LYS A 127 15.11 2.96 -2.09
N MET A 128 14.16 3.90 -1.91
CA MET A 128 14.16 4.78 -0.75
C MET A 128 14.01 3.95 0.54
N SER A 129 14.96 4.06 1.45
CA SER A 129 14.88 3.38 2.75
C SER A 129 15.66 4.12 3.85
N LYS A 130 15.20 3.97 5.09
CA LYS A 130 15.90 4.54 6.25
C LYS A 130 17.29 3.92 6.46
N SER A 131 17.44 2.64 6.14
CA SER A 131 18.71 1.92 6.30
C SER A 131 19.79 2.36 5.31
N LEU A 132 19.41 2.88 4.15
CA LEU A 132 20.33 3.41 3.15
C LEU A 132 20.63 4.90 3.35
N GLY A 133 19.94 5.57 4.28
CA GLY A 133 20.14 6.99 4.54
C GLY A 133 19.63 7.92 3.44
N ASN A 134 18.99 7.38 2.39
CA ASN A 134 18.42 8.13 1.27
C ASN A 134 16.93 8.49 1.48
N PHE A 135 16.46 8.44 2.73
CA PHE A 135 15.08 8.71 3.10
C PHE A 135 14.86 10.22 3.30
N THR A 136 13.84 10.75 2.62
CA THR A 136 13.36 12.11 2.86
C THR A 136 11.89 12.09 3.29
N THR A 137 11.45 13.14 3.98
CA THR A 137 10.06 13.29 4.39
C THR A 137 9.38 14.40 3.59
N ILE A 138 8.05 14.32 3.46
CA ILE A 138 7.28 15.43 2.89
C ILE A 138 7.54 16.72 3.69
N ARG A 139 7.66 16.63 5.01
CA ARG A 139 7.92 17.77 5.88
C ARG A 139 9.23 18.47 5.52
N SER A 140 10.33 17.73 5.37
CA SER A 140 11.62 18.32 5.00
C SER A 140 11.57 19.02 3.65
N LEU A 141 10.88 18.44 2.68
CA LEU A 141 10.71 19.05 1.35
C LEU A 141 9.90 20.36 1.39
N LEU A 142 8.88 20.40 2.25
CA LEU A 142 8.10 21.64 2.45
C LEU A 142 8.94 22.72 3.17
N ASP A 143 9.75 22.32 4.15
CA ASP A 143 10.65 23.22 4.87
C ASP A 143 11.77 23.77 3.96
N GLU A 144 12.17 23.02 2.94
CA GLU A 144 13.05 23.45 1.83
C GLU A 144 12.36 24.37 0.82
N GLY A 145 11.07 24.65 0.98
CA GLY A 145 10.29 25.54 0.13
C GLY A 145 9.66 24.90 -1.10
N ILE A 146 9.64 23.56 -1.19
CA ILE A 146 8.98 22.86 -2.29
C ILE A 146 7.46 22.95 -2.08
N SER A 147 6.74 23.43 -3.07
CA SER A 147 5.29 23.58 -3.02
C SER A 147 4.59 22.21 -2.88
N PRO A 148 3.56 22.09 -2.02
CA PRO A 148 2.74 20.87 -1.93
C PRO A 148 2.17 20.44 -3.27
N MET A 149 1.79 21.39 -4.12
CA MET A 149 1.25 21.11 -5.44
C MET A 149 2.30 20.61 -6.44
N THR A 150 3.56 21.05 -6.29
CA THR A 150 4.69 20.48 -7.04
C THR A 150 4.87 19.00 -6.71
N LEU A 151 4.85 18.64 -5.43
CA LEU A 151 4.95 17.24 -4.98
C LEU A 151 3.80 16.40 -5.51
N ARG A 152 2.58 16.91 -5.41
CA ARG A 152 1.38 16.23 -5.94
C ARG A 152 1.48 16.03 -7.45
N PHE A 153 1.87 17.04 -8.18
CA PHE A 153 2.03 16.99 -9.63
C PHE A 153 3.13 16.02 -10.03
N PHE A 154 4.26 16.03 -9.32
CA PHE A 154 5.37 15.08 -9.52
C PHE A 154 4.88 13.62 -9.41
N VAL A 155 4.14 13.27 -8.35
CA VAL A 155 3.60 11.92 -8.18
C VAL A 155 2.62 11.56 -9.30
N LEU A 156 1.75 12.48 -9.71
CA LEU A 156 0.73 12.24 -10.73
C LEU A 156 1.27 12.13 -12.16
N GLN A 157 2.49 12.59 -12.43
CA GLN A 157 3.13 12.46 -13.74
C GLN A 157 3.54 11.02 -14.08
N THR A 158 3.71 10.18 -13.08
CA THR A 158 4.12 8.78 -13.26
C THR A 158 2.92 7.86 -13.16
N ASN A 159 2.85 6.84 -14.03
CA ASN A 159 1.85 5.80 -13.89
C ASN A 159 2.05 5.10 -12.53
N TYR A 160 1.00 5.01 -11.73
CA TYR A 160 1.06 4.52 -10.36
C TYR A 160 1.66 3.11 -10.21
N ARG A 161 1.57 2.27 -11.25
CA ARG A 161 2.15 0.91 -11.24
C ARG A 161 3.65 0.87 -11.46
N LYS A 162 4.25 1.99 -11.94
CA LYS A 162 5.69 2.07 -12.19
C LYS A 162 6.40 2.64 -10.97
N PRO A 163 7.66 2.26 -10.74
CA PRO A 163 8.48 2.94 -9.75
C PRO A 163 8.54 4.44 -10.05
N LEU A 164 8.47 5.24 -9.00
CA LEU A 164 8.64 6.68 -9.05
C LEU A 164 10.06 7.01 -8.61
N ASP A 165 10.87 7.58 -9.51
CA ASP A 165 12.22 7.96 -9.18
C ASP A 165 12.26 9.43 -8.73
N PHE A 166 12.64 9.63 -7.46
CA PHE A 166 12.71 10.91 -6.81
C PHE A 166 14.08 11.51 -7.01
N THR A 167 14.17 12.47 -7.94
CA THR A 167 15.38 13.23 -8.22
C THR A 167 15.10 14.73 -8.16
N GLU A 168 16.15 15.53 -7.93
CA GLU A 168 16.02 16.99 -7.89
C GLU A 168 15.55 17.55 -9.24
N GLU A 169 16.05 16.98 -10.35
CA GLU A 169 15.66 17.36 -11.71
C GLU A 169 14.19 17.07 -11.98
N ALA A 170 13.69 15.92 -11.53
CA ALA A 170 12.29 15.54 -11.70
C ALA A 170 11.37 16.48 -10.91
N LEU A 171 11.75 16.89 -9.70
CA LEU A 171 11.01 17.90 -8.93
C LEU A 171 11.02 19.27 -9.59
N LYS A 172 12.17 19.72 -10.08
CA LYS A 172 12.28 20.99 -10.83
C LYS A 172 11.42 20.97 -12.10
N SER A 173 11.41 19.85 -12.80
CA SER A 173 10.56 19.65 -13.98
C SER A 173 9.07 19.70 -13.61
N ALA A 174 8.68 19.05 -12.51
CA ALA A 174 7.31 19.07 -12.01
C ALA A 174 6.88 20.48 -11.59
N ALA A 175 7.75 21.26 -10.94
CA ALA A 175 7.47 22.65 -10.57
C ALA A 175 7.17 23.51 -11.82
N LYS A 176 8.01 23.43 -12.83
CA LYS A 176 7.79 24.14 -14.12
C LYS A 176 6.50 23.69 -14.81
N GLY A 177 6.21 22.39 -14.77
CA GLY A 177 4.97 21.85 -15.32
C GLY A 177 3.74 22.41 -14.61
N TRP A 178 3.77 22.46 -13.30
CA TRP A 178 2.70 23.02 -12.47
C TRP A 178 2.51 24.54 -12.72
N GLU A 179 3.60 25.30 -12.79
CA GLU A 179 3.56 26.72 -13.12
C GLU A 179 2.91 26.99 -14.49
N ARG A 180 3.24 26.17 -15.50
CA ARG A 180 2.62 26.28 -16.82
C ARG A 180 1.11 26.02 -16.78
N LEU A 181 0.65 25.04 -16.02
CA LEU A 181 -0.79 24.78 -15.83
C LEU A 181 -1.49 25.95 -15.15
N ASN A 182 -0.87 26.52 -14.11
CA ASN A 182 -1.42 27.71 -13.43
C ASN A 182 -1.47 28.92 -14.35
N SER A 183 -0.45 29.15 -15.16
CA SER A 183 -0.44 30.22 -16.13
C SER A 183 -1.57 30.05 -17.16
N CYS A 184 -1.73 28.83 -17.68
CA CYS A 184 -2.85 28.53 -18.59
C CYS A 184 -4.21 28.80 -17.97
N LEU A 185 -4.40 28.37 -16.72
CA LEU A 185 -5.64 28.64 -15.97
C LEU A 185 -5.87 30.14 -15.78
N SER A 186 -4.82 30.91 -15.44
CA SER A 186 -4.90 32.36 -15.29
C SER A 186 -5.31 33.05 -16.60
N PHE A 187 -4.77 32.64 -17.75
CA PHE A 187 -5.23 33.12 -19.06
C PHE A 187 -6.70 32.80 -19.29
N GLY A 188 -7.15 31.58 -18.97
CA GLY A 188 -8.58 31.23 -19.07
C GLY A 188 -9.50 32.13 -18.24
N TYR A 189 -9.06 32.52 -17.04
CA TYR A 189 -9.80 33.49 -16.20
C TYR A 189 -9.87 34.86 -16.83
N ILE A 190 -8.76 35.35 -17.38
CA ILE A 190 -8.69 36.66 -18.02
C ILE A 190 -9.65 36.73 -19.24
N PHE A 191 -9.73 35.68 -20.02
CA PHE A 191 -10.56 35.61 -21.23
C PHE A 191 -12.00 35.11 -20.98
N LYS A 192 -12.49 35.05 -19.73
CA LYS A 192 -13.82 34.57 -19.37
C LYS A 192 -14.22 33.19 -19.86
N ILE A 193 -13.25 32.36 -20.19
CA ILE A 193 -13.45 30.94 -20.59
C ILE A 193 -13.91 30.13 -19.39
N LYS A 194 -13.71 30.62 -18.17
CA LYS A 194 -14.02 29.96 -16.90
C LYS A 194 -15.44 29.41 -16.86
N ASP A 195 -16.41 30.18 -17.24
CA ASP A 195 -17.83 29.82 -17.08
C ASP A 195 -18.26 28.75 -18.08
N GLN A 196 -17.66 28.72 -19.26
CA GLN A 196 -17.90 27.66 -20.25
C GLN A 196 -17.27 26.32 -19.83
N VAL A 197 -16.01 26.33 -19.43
CA VAL A 197 -15.29 25.08 -19.02
C VAL A 197 -15.87 24.50 -17.75
N ILE A 198 -16.24 25.32 -16.76
CA ILE A 198 -16.85 24.82 -15.50
C ILE A 198 -18.26 24.27 -15.74
N ASN A 199 -19.02 24.83 -16.69
CA ASN A 199 -20.34 24.31 -17.04
C ASN A 199 -20.28 23.01 -17.86
N GLU A 200 -19.20 22.77 -18.61
CA GLU A 200 -18.98 21.55 -19.36
C GLU A 200 -18.40 20.43 -18.48
N ILE A 201 -17.57 20.76 -17.46
CA ILE A 201 -17.14 19.83 -16.42
C ILE A 201 -18.22 19.79 -15.32
N LYS A 202 -19.43 19.39 -15.67
CA LYS A 202 -20.36 18.89 -14.68
C LYS A 202 -19.81 17.58 -14.15
N LEU A 203 -19.10 17.65 -13.04
CA LEU A 203 -18.92 16.48 -12.17
C LEU A 203 -20.33 16.03 -11.78
N ASP A 204 -20.86 15.07 -12.53
CA ASP A 204 -22.08 14.39 -12.14
C ASP A 204 -21.88 13.85 -10.73
N LYS A 205 -22.67 14.42 -9.84
CA LYS A 205 -22.97 14.02 -8.46
C LYS A 205 -21.91 13.26 -7.66
N PRO A 206 -21.64 13.66 -6.42
CA PRO A 206 -20.75 12.91 -5.54
C PRO A 206 -21.23 11.45 -5.47
N ILE A 207 -20.30 10.55 -5.66
CA ILE A 207 -20.48 9.11 -5.39
C ILE A 207 -20.92 9.01 -3.92
N LYS A 208 -22.17 8.57 -3.73
CA LYS A 208 -22.69 8.29 -2.39
C LYS A 208 -22.06 7.05 -1.81
#